data_5f05c695e2e0dbb2d355e21d8721905a
#
_entry.id   5f05c695e2e0dbb2d355e21d8721905a
#
_cell.length_a   1.000
_cell.length_b   1.000
_cell.length_c   1.000
_cell.angle_alpha   90.00
_cell.angle_beta   90.00
_cell.angle_gamma   90.00
#
_symmetry.space_group_name_H-M   'P 1'
#
loop_
_entity.id
_entity.type
_entity.pdbx_description
1 polymer ?
#
loop_
_entity_poly.entity_id
_entity_poly.type
_entity_poly.pdbx_seq_one_letter_code
_entity_poly.pdbx_strand_id
1 'polypeptide(L)'
;KAVVKQKTPIARVFNDEGSFYIDYQGNIMPLSDEFTARVPIISGEISKENKGDFDKLLRFVYKDDFFKKNIIGIQILPDGSLKMMNRNFDYEIEFGKIVNVKRKFSNYKAFFQKAVLDSSLQNYKKINLRFIQQVVCSKV
;
A
#
# COMPACT_ATOMS: atom_id res chain seq x y z
N LYS A 1 -25.20 3.30 -27.98
CA LYS A 1 -25.38 3.80 -26.62
C LYS A 1 -24.02 3.85 -25.89
N ALA A 2 -23.55 5.04 -25.59
CA ALA A 2 -22.28 5.22 -24.93
C ALA A 2 -22.38 4.83 -23.46
N VAL A 3 -21.56 3.88 -23.03
CA VAL A 3 -21.42 3.57 -21.62
C VAL A 3 -20.23 4.37 -21.07
N VAL A 4 -20.51 5.31 -20.21
CA VAL A 4 -19.48 6.08 -19.54
C VAL A 4 -18.95 5.24 -18.38
N LYS A 5 -17.73 4.74 -18.54
CA LYS A 5 -17.05 4.07 -17.44
C LYS A 5 -16.46 5.13 -16.53
N GLN A 6 -16.96 5.23 -15.32
CA GLN A 6 -16.31 6.04 -14.30
C GLN A 6 -14.97 5.41 -13.94
N LYS A 7 -13.92 6.21 -14.04
CA LYS A 7 -12.61 5.80 -13.56
C LYS A 7 -12.63 5.80 -12.03
N THR A 8 -12.21 4.68 -11.46
CA THR A 8 -12.18 4.52 -10.01
C THR A 8 -10.77 4.77 -9.50
N PRO A 9 -10.55 5.73 -8.61
CA PRO A 9 -9.23 5.95 -8.03
C PRO A 9 -8.88 4.78 -7.11
N ILE A 10 -7.62 4.35 -7.16
CA ILE A 10 -7.10 3.29 -6.30
C ILE A 10 -6.00 3.78 -5.36
N ALA A 11 -5.48 4.99 -5.58
CA ALA A 11 -4.48 5.61 -4.73
C ALA A 11 -4.53 7.12 -4.86
N ARG A 12 -4.08 7.82 -3.83
CA ARG A 12 -3.90 9.27 -3.83
C ARG A 12 -2.44 9.57 -3.60
N VAL A 13 -1.83 10.31 -4.53
CA VAL A 13 -0.42 10.63 -4.47
C VAL A 13 -0.21 12.05 -3.96
N PHE A 14 0.72 12.19 -3.01
CA PHE A 14 1.24 13.48 -2.56
C PHE A 14 2.72 13.55 -2.92
N ASN A 15 3.09 14.58 -3.65
CA ASN A 15 4.51 14.87 -3.93
C ASN A 15 4.70 16.38 -4.08
N ASP A 16 5.91 16.79 -4.43
CA ASP A 16 6.26 18.21 -4.58
C ASP A 16 5.48 18.90 -5.71
N GLU A 17 4.96 18.13 -6.65
CA GLU A 17 4.18 18.66 -7.77
C GLU A 17 2.70 18.83 -7.43
N GLY A 18 2.25 18.33 -6.28
CA GLY A 18 0.87 18.44 -5.82
C GLY A 18 0.24 17.12 -5.44
N SER A 19 -1.07 17.08 -5.51
CA SER A 19 -1.86 15.89 -5.16
C SER A 19 -2.72 15.47 -6.34
N PHE A 20 -2.82 14.17 -6.57
CA PHE A 20 -3.65 13.62 -7.63
C PHE A 20 -4.04 12.17 -7.31
N TYR A 21 -5.09 11.68 -7.97
CA TYR A 21 -5.47 10.28 -7.88
C TYR A 21 -4.82 9.47 -9.00
N ILE A 22 -4.62 8.17 -8.73
CA ILE A 22 -4.25 7.18 -9.76
C ILE A 22 -5.42 6.22 -9.90
N ASP A 23 -5.84 5.95 -11.15
CA ASP A 23 -6.90 5.00 -11.41
C ASP A 23 -6.35 3.56 -11.56
N TYR A 24 -7.25 2.61 -11.77
CA TYR A 24 -6.89 1.19 -11.87
C TYR A 24 -5.91 0.88 -12.99
N GLN A 25 -5.93 1.65 -14.08
CA GLN A 25 -5.01 1.49 -15.20
C GLN A 25 -3.66 2.18 -14.97
N GLY A 26 -3.50 2.92 -13.88
CA GLY A 26 -2.28 3.67 -13.57
C GLY A 26 -2.29 5.09 -14.12
N ASN A 27 -3.41 5.57 -14.62
CA ASN A 27 -3.52 6.93 -15.17
C ASN A 27 -3.80 7.94 -14.06
N ILE A 28 -3.26 9.15 -14.26
CA ILE A 28 -3.47 10.26 -13.34
C ILE A 28 -4.88 10.82 -13.51
N MET A 29 -5.56 11.02 -12.37
CA MET A 29 -6.86 11.67 -12.31
C MET A 29 -6.75 12.93 -11.45
N PRO A 30 -7.37 14.05 -11.86
CA PRO A 30 -7.40 15.23 -10.99
C PRO A 30 -8.23 14.98 -9.75
N LEU A 31 -7.89 15.68 -8.66
CA LEU A 31 -8.71 15.63 -7.44
C LEU A 31 -10.03 16.35 -7.71
N SER A 32 -11.10 15.82 -7.14
CA SER A 32 -12.42 16.44 -7.19
C SER A 32 -12.95 16.63 -5.78
N ASP A 33 -13.49 17.80 -5.48
CA ASP A 33 -14.10 18.08 -4.18
C ASP A 33 -15.39 17.29 -3.97
N GLU A 34 -16.00 16.81 -5.06
CA GLU A 34 -17.24 16.06 -5.02
C GLU A 34 -17.01 14.57 -4.72
N PHE A 35 -15.75 14.14 -4.72
CA PHE A 35 -15.45 12.73 -4.59
C PHE A 35 -14.32 12.51 -3.57
N THR A 36 -14.66 11.80 -2.49
CA THR A 36 -13.70 11.41 -1.47
C THR A 36 -13.52 9.89 -1.51
N ALA A 37 -12.37 9.45 -1.98
CA ALA A 37 -12.08 8.02 -2.05
C ALA A 37 -11.28 7.57 -0.83
N ARG A 38 -11.66 6.41 -0.27
CA ARG A 38 -10.85 5.76 0.77
C ARG A 38 -9.82 4.90 0.08
N VAL A 39 -8.69 5.49 -0.23
CA VAL A 39 -7.58 4.84 -0.89
C VAL A 39 -6.30 5.14 -0.14
N PRO A 40 -5.26 4.30 -0.29
CA PRO A 40 -3.98 4.59 0.34
C PRO A 40 -3.40 5.91 -0.15
N ILE A 41 -2.74 6.61 0.78
CA ILE A 41 -2.02 7.84 0.46
C ILE A 41 -0.58 7.45 0.14
N ILE A 42 -0.12 7.83 -1.05
CA ILE A 42 1.21 7.53 -1.53
C ILE A 42 2.07 8.78 -1.37
N SER A 43 3.21 8.67 -0.71
CA SER A 43 4.21 9.73 -0.62
C SER A 43 5.53 9.28 -1.20
N GLY A 44 6.36 10.23 -1.64
CA GLY A 44 7.61 9.95 -2.32
C GLY A 44 7.42 9.86 -3.84
N GLU A 45 8.48 9.50 -4.54
CA GLU A 45 8.46 9.42 -6.00
C GLU A 45 8.86 8.04 -6.48
N ILE A 46 8.09 7.50 -7.42
CA ILE A 46 8.42 6.22 -8.05
C ILE A 46 9.23 6.50 -9.32
N SER A 47 10.31 5.74 -9.52
CA SER A 47 11.08 5.82 -10.75
C SER A 47 10.30 5.27 -11.93
N LYS A 48 10.63 5.72 -13.14
CA LYS A 48 9.99 5.22 -14.35
C LYS A 48 10.18 3.71 -14.52
N GLU A 49 11.32 3.20 -14.06
CA GLU A 49 11.63 1.77 -14.13
C GLU A 49 10.72 0.92 -13.26
N ASN A 50 10.30 1.45 -12.11
CA ASN A 50 9.49 0.74 -11.14
C ASN A 50 8.00 1.03 -11.26
N LYS A 51 7.59 1.95 -12.13
CA LYS A 51 6.20 2.40 -12.22
C LYS A 51 5.23 1.26 -12.55
N GLY A 52 5.58 0.41 -13.51
CA GLY A 52 4.73 -0.72 -13.88
C GLY A 52 4.51 -1.70 -12.73
N ASP A 53 5.57 -2.01 -12.01
CA ASP A 53 5.48 -2.91 -10.85
C ASP A 53 4.73 -2.26 -9.70
N PHE A 54 4.90 -0.95 -9.51
CA PHE A 54 4.19 -0.20 -8.47
C PHE A 54 2.68 -0.18 -8.78
N ASP A 55 2.30 0.04 -10.03
CA ASP A 55 0.89 0.03 -10.43
C ASP A 55 0.27 -1.35 -10.20
N LYS A 56 1.00 -2.43 -10.47
CA LYS A 56 0.54 -3.79 -10.18
C LYS A 56 0.34 -4.01 -8.67
N LEU A 57 1.24 -3.48 -7.85
CA LEU A 57 1.12 -3.56 -6.41
C LEU A 57 -0.13 -2.82 -5.92
N LEU A 58 -0.38 -1.63 -6.44
CA LEU A 58 -1.57 -0.85 -6.08
C LEU A 58 -2.86 -1.59 -6.46
N ARG A 59 -2.89 -2.21 -7.64
CA ARG A 59 -4.04 -3.02 -8.06
C ARG A 59 -4.24 -4.22 -7.16
N PHE A 60 -3.15 -4.86 -6.72
CA PHE A 60 -3.22 -5.98 -5.80
C PHE A 60 -3.86 -5.56 -4.47
N VAL A 61 -3.41 -4.44 -3.90
CA VAL A 61 -3.97 -3.89 -2.67
C VAL A 61 -5.45 -3.56 -2.85
N TYR A 62 -5.80 -2.94 -3.96
CA TYR A 62 -7.18 -2.54 -4.24
C TYR A 62 -8.14 -3.72 -4.37
N LYS A 63 -7.68 -4.83 -4.98
CA LYS A 63 -8.49 -6.02 -5.20
C LYS A 63 -8.69 -6.88 -3.97
N ASP A 64 -7.81 -6.79 -2.99
CA ASP A 64 -7.89 -7.62 -1.79
C ASP A 64 -8.61 -6.83 -0.70
N ASP A 65 -9.74 -7.35 -0.22
CA ASP A 65 -10.55 -6.67 0.79
C ASP A 65 -9.77 -6.39 2.08
N PHE A 66 -8.91 -7.31 2.48
CA PHE A 66 -8.10 -7.13 3.69
C PHE A 66 -7.11 -5.98 3.52
N PHE A 67 -6.34 -5.97 2.43
CA PHE A 67 -5.33 -4.92 2.20
C PHE A 67 -5.98 -3.59 1.88
N LYS A 68 -7.07 -3.60 1.13
CA LYS A 68 -7.82 -2.38 0.81
C LYS A 68 -8.28 -1.64 2.07
N LYS A 69 -8.70 -2.40 3.09
CA LYS A 69 -9.15 -1.82 4.36
C LYS A 69 -8.01 -1.46 5.30
N ASN A 70 -6.92 -2.22 5.27
CA ASN A 70 -5.88 -2.11 6.29
C ASN A 70 -4.69 -1.26 5.89
N ILE A 71 -4.34 -1.19 4.60
CA ILE A 71 -3.23 -0.37 4.14
C ILE A 71 -3.73 1.03 3.83
N ILE A 72 -3.31 2.00 4.64
CA ILE A 72 -3.77 3.40 4.50
C ILE A 72 -2.70 4.32 3.94
N GLY A 73 -1.45 3.88 3.90
CA GLY A 73 -0.38 4.70 3.37
C GLY A 73 0.78 3.86 2.86
N ILE A 74 1.44 4.37 1.82
CA ILE A 74 2.63 3.77 1.25
C ILE A 74 3.63 4.90 1.01
N GLN A 75 4.78 4.82 1.66
CA GLN A 75 5.88 5.78 1.47
C GLN A 75 6.93 5.14 0.57
N ILE A 76 7.27 5.84 -0.51
CA ILE A 76 8.34 5.42 -1.43
C ILE A 76 9.63 6.07 -0.97
N LEU A 77 10.62 5.26 -0.63
CA LEU A 77 11.92 5.73 -0.16
C LEU A 77 12.84 6.03 -1.36
N PRO A 78 13.90 6.83 -1.15
CA PRO A 78 14.81 7.19 -2.25
C PRO A 78 15.45 6.01 -2.97
N ASP A 79 15.65 4.88 -2.28
CA ASP A 79 16.21 3.67 -2.87
C ASP A 79 15.19 2.80 -3.60
N GLY A 80 13.92 3.24 -3.66
CA GLY A 80 12.84 2.49 -4.30
C GLY A 80 12.14 1.49 -3.41
N SER A 81 12.56 1.37 -2.15
CA SER A 81 11.85 0.50 -1.21
C SER A 81 10.61 1.18 -0.66
N LEU A 82 9.69 0.38 -0.10
CA LEU A 82 8.40 0.87 0.39
C LEU A 82 8.26 0.66 1.89
N LYS A 83 7.66 1.64 2.53
CA LYS A 83 7.11 1.52 3.88
C LYS A 83 5.60 1.67 3.80
N MET A 84 4.87 0.85 4.54
CA MET A 84 3.42 0.89 4.55
C MET A 84 2.90 1.12 5.96
N MET A 85 1.68 1.63 6.05
CA MET A 85 1.03 1.91 7.33
C MET A 85 -0.31 1.22 7.39
N ASN A 86 -0.62 0.65 8.56
CA ASN A 86 -1.89 -0.02 8.83
C ASN A 86 -2.88 0.97 9.46
N ARG A 87 -4.17 0.80 9.15
CA ARG A 87 -5.23 1.68 9.65
C ARG A 87 -5.37 1.65 11.18
N ASN A 88 -5.26 0.49 11.78
CA ASN A 88 -5.63 0.28 13.19
C ASN A 88 -4.44 0.13 14.13
N PHE A 89 -3.23 0.11 13.62
CA PHE A 89 -2.02 -0.12 14.40
C PHE A 89 -0.93 0.84 13.98
N ASP A 90 -0.11 1.25 14.94
CA ASP A 90 0.92 2.29 14.73
C ASP A 90 2.24 1.75 14.17
N TYR A 91 2.36 0.44 13.99
CA TYR A 91 3.61 -0.11 13.47
C TYR A 91 3.84 0.27 12.00
N GLU A 92 5.11 0.34 11.62
CA GLU A 92 5.51 0.48 10.23
C GLU A 92 5.69 -0.90 9.59
N ILE A 93 5.24 -1.04 8.36
CA ILE A 93 5.47 -2.26 7.57
C ILE A 93 6.61 -1.97 6.61
N GLU A 94 7.77 -2.59 6.83
CA GLU A 94 8.91 -2.47 5.93
C GLU A 94 8.77 -3.50 4.82
N PHE A 95 8.15 -3.07 3.72
CA PHE A 95 7.90 -3.95 2.57
C PHE A 95 9.18 -4.23 1.78
N GLY A 96 10.08 -3.26 1.71
CA GLY A 96 11.29 -3.34 0.91
C GLY A 96 11.03 -3.04 -0.55
N LYS A 97 11.88 -3.59 -1.41
CA LYS A 97 11.75 -3.40 -2.87
C LYS A 97 10.48 -4.02 -3.42
N ILE A 98 10.06 -3.58 -4.61
CA ILE A 98 8.84 -4.11 -5.25
C ILE A 98 9.18 -5.43 -5.95
N VAL A 99 9.45 -6.45 -5.15
CA VAL A 99 9.74 -7.82 -5.60
C VAL A 99 9.02 -8.78 -4.66
N ASN A 100 8.65 -9.95 -5.17
CA ASN A 100 7.95 -10.98 -4.39
C ASN A 100 6.68 -10.45 -3.71
N VAL A 101 5.94 -9.59 -4.40
CA VAL A 101 4.80 -8.84 -3.84
C VAL A 101 3.77 -9.77 -3.23
N LYS A 102 3.31 -10.77 -3.97
CA LYS A 102 2.28 -11.70 -3.50
C LYS A 102 2.73 -12.45 -2.25
N ARG A 103 3.99 -12.90 -2.23
CA ARG A 103 4.53 -13.66 -1.11
C ARG A 103 4.66 -12.80 0.14
N LYS A 104 5.16 -11.58 -0.01
CA LYS A 104 5.27 -10.65 1.10
C LYS A 104 3.90 -10.31 1.70
N PHE A 105 2.91 -10.05 0.86
CA PHE A 105 1.55 -9.78 1.34
C PHE A 105 0.91 -11.02 1.97
N SER A 106 1.14 -12.21 1.41
CA SER A 106 0.63 -13.45 2.02
C SER A 106 1.24 -13.69 3.38
N ASN A 107 2.55 -13.47 3.53
CA ASN A 107 3.24 -13.60 4.80
C ASN A 107 2.70 -12.60 5.83
N TYR A 108 2.48 -11.36 5.42
CA TYR A 108 1.92 -10.35 6.31
C TYR A 108 0.51 -10.72 6.76
N LYS A 109 -0.34 -11.14 5.83
CA LYS A 109 -1.73 -11.53 6.13
C LYS A 109 -1.78 -12.69 7.12
N ALA A 110 -0.97 -13.72 6.91
CA ALA A 110 -0.90 -14.86 7.82
C ALA A 110 -0.42 -14.44 9.21
N PHE A 111 0.62 -13.62 9.27
CA PHE A 111 1.12 -13.07 10.52
C PHE A 111 0.05 -12.25 11.24
N PHE A 112 -0.62 -11.36 10.52
CA PHE A 112 -1.66 -10.49 11.06
C PHE A 112 -2.81 -11.31 11.66
N GLN A 113 -3.31 -12.30 10.92
CA GLN A 113 -4.41 -13.14 11.38
C GLN A 113 -4.08 -13.90 12.66
N LYS A 114 -2.84 -14.34 12.81
CA LYS A 114 -2.39 -15.01 14.02
C LYS A 114 -2.18 -14.02 15.17
N ALA A 115 -1.52 -12.92 14.91
CA ALA A 115 -1.16 -11.94 15.92
C ALA A 115 -2.39 -11.18 16.47
N VAL A 116 -3.42 -10.98 15.66
CA VAL A 116 -4.66 -10.34 16.12
C VAL A 116 -5.41 -11.23 17.09
N LEU A 117 -5.33 -12.54 16.93
CA LEU A 117 -6.00 -13.49 17.83
C LEU A 117 -5.35 -13.50 19.24
N ASP A 118 -4.05 -13.33 19.33
CA ASP A 118 -3.33 -13.31 20.60
C ASP A 118 -3.10 -11.90 21.14
N SER A 119 -3.69 -10.89 20.51
CA SER A 119 -3.63 -9.48 20.92
C SER A 119 -2.22 -8.91 20.99
N SER A 120 -1.29 -9.43 20.17
CA SER A 120 0.12 -9.02 20.21
C SER A 120 0.45 -7.88 19.26
N LEU A 121 -0.44 -7.52 18.31
CA LEU A 121 -0.14 -6.52 17.26
C LEU A 121 0.24 -5.16 17.81
N GLN A 122 -0.40 -4.71 18.87
CA GLN A 122 -0.12 -3.41 19.47
C GLN A 122 1.26 -3.34 20.14
N ASN A 123 1.92 -4.48 20.33
CA ASN A 123 3.24 -4.54 20.94
C ASN A 123 4.38 -4.37 19.93
N TYR A 124 4.05 -4.33 18.63
CA TYR A 124 5.06 -4.23 17.59
C TYR A 124 5.27 -2.79 17.15
N LYS A 125 6.52 -2.46 16.85
CA LYS A 125 6.92 -1.16 16.30
C LYS A 125 7.13 -1.25 14.80
N LYS A 126 7.69 -2.37 14.32
CA LYS A 126 7.97 -2.61 12.91
C LYS A 126 7.68 -4.05 12.55
N ILE A 127 7.16 -4.23 11.34
CA ILE A 127 6.98 -5.54 10.74
C ILE A 127 7.77 -5.56 9.44
N ASN A 128 8.78 -6.41 9.37
CA ASN A 128 9.71 -6.46 8.24
C ASN A 128 9.35 -7.59 7.30
N LEU A 129 8.97 -7.25 6.08
CA LEU A 129 8.58 -8.19 5.04
C LEU A 129 9.65 -8.38 3.97
N ARG A 130 10.85 -7.78 4.16
CA ARG A 130 11.93 -7.89 3.17
C ARG A 130 12.44 -9.32 3.01
N PHE A 131 12.23 -10.15 4.03
CA PHE A 131 12.62 -11.56 4.01
C PHE A 131 11.42 -12.40 3.58
N ILE A 132 11.58 -13.16 2.49
CA ILE A 132 10.45 -13.90 1.88
C ILE A 132 10.08 -15.18 2.64
N GLN A 133 10.92 -15.66 3.55
CA GLN A 133 10.68 -16.89 4.28
C GLN A 133 10.07 -16.70 5.65
N GLN A 134 10.15 -15.49 6.19
CA GLN A 134 9.60 -15.19 7.52
C GLN A 134 9.34 -13.72 7.70
N VAL A 135 8.41 -13.40 8.60
CA VAL A 135 8.15 -12.03 9.04
C VAL A 135 9.01 -11.77 10.26
N VAL A 136 9.80 -10.68 10.20
CA VAL A 136 10.63 -10.25 11.33
C VAL A 136 10.00 -9.01 11.94
N CYS A 137 9.78 -9.04 13.25
CA CYS A 137 9.09 -7.97 13.97
C CYS A 137 9.97 -7.36 15.05
N SER A 138 9.88 -6.04 15.21
CA SER A 138 10.50 -5.32 16.33
C SER A 138 9.41 -4.87 17.29
N LYS A 139 9.60 -5.16 18.57
CA LYS A 139 8.67 -4.77 19.62
C LYS A 139 8.98 -3.36 20.12
N VAL A 140 7.99 -2.74 20.63
CA VAL A 140 8.11 -1.44 21.32
C VAL A 140 8.91 -1.60 22.61
#